data_b492fd7ff89f7068b3a24c306e16ebe4
#
_entry.id   b492fd7ff89f7068b3a24c306e16ebe4
#
_cell.length_a   1.000
_cell.length_b   1.000
_cell.length_c   1.000
_cell.angle_alpha   90.00
_cell.angle_beta   90.00
_cell.angle_gamma   90.00
#
_symmetry.space_group_name_H-M   'P 1'
#
loop_
_entity.id
_entity.type
_entity.pdbx_description
1 polymer ?
#
loop_
_entity_poly.entity_id
_entity_poly.type
_entity_poly.pdbx_seq_one_letter_code
_entity_poly.pdbx_strand_id
1 'polypeptide(L)'
;MPLDTLSDKLQMSLRRLTGRGKLNEKDIDDAMREIRVALLEADVNYRIVKKFIAEIKEEALGERVMKSLTPGDQVIKIVYEHLVALMGEAAVPINLKPGGTSVILMCGLQGSGKTTHAAKLSNYLRKNNNLRPLLIAADVYRPAAINQLVQLGKQLEVEVFQLGTIVKPQEIVKKGLQYAKENNHNLVIIDTAGRLQIDEALMQELVDIKEIAKPDEILLTIDAMTGQDAVNVAASFHQQLSVTGCLLTKLDSDTRGGAALSIRYMTQIPIKFIGVGEKLDQIEIFHPDRMAKRILGMGDVIGLIEKATENIDEDDAMKMAERLQKGIFTYNDFLDQIKMIKKMGSLKGLLGMIPGMGSQLKNLNVDEDQFKYIEVAISSMTKEERKNPNLIATSYSRKMRIAKGSGRPYQEINALTKRFEEMRKQMIALGGMSEDDMQRVARGGGIPMRAPKVKKGKGKNKGGFRF
;
A
#
# COMPACT_ATOMS: atom_id res chain seq x y z
N MET A 1 -0.17 10.05 5.03
CA MET A 1 -0.62 8.65 4.81
C MET A 1 -2.12 8.58 4.99
N PRO A 2 -2.79 7.58 4.40
CA PRO A 2 -4.21 7.36 4.69
C PRO A 2 -4.43 7.24 6.20
N LEU A 3 -5.47 7.91 6.70
CA LEU A 3 -5.93 7.81 8.09
C LEU A 3 -4.99 8.38 9.18
N ASP A 4 -3.99 9.18 8.81
CA ASP A 4 -2.97 9.67 9.76
C ASP A 4 -3.57 10.40 10.98
N THR A 5 -4.59 11.25 10.74
CA THR A 5 -5.20 12.04 11.84
C THR A 5 -5.94 11.16 12.82
N LEU A 6 -6.73 10.19 12.34
CA LEU A 6 -7.42 9.22 13.18
C LEU A 6 -6.42 8.33 13.92
N SER A 7 -5.44 7.80 13.19
CA SER A 7 -4.40 6.93 13.73
C SER A 7 -3.64 7.61 14.87
N ASP A 8 -3.16 8.85 14.67
CA ASP A 8 -2.42 9.58 15.69
C ASP A 8 -3.23 9.75 16.98
N LYS A 9 -4.51 10.14 16.86
CA LYS A 9 -5.39 10.37 18.02
C LYS A 9 -5.67 9.08 18.77
N LEU A 10 -5.98 7.99 18.06
CA LEU A 10 -6.22 6.69 18.69
C LEU A 10 -4.97 6.14 19.37
N GLN A 11 -3.81 6.27 18.72
CA GLN A 11 -2.54 5.86 19.31
C GLN A 11 -2.21 6.65 20.58
N MET A 12 -2.41 7.97 20.57
CA MET A 12 -2.17 8.82 21.75
C MET A 12 -3.05 8.41 22.92
N SER A 13 -4.35 8.15 22.69
CA SER A 13 -5.29 7.73 23.73
C SER A 13 -4.95 6.36 24.28
N LEU A 14 -4.62 5.39 23.41
CA LEU A 14 -4.30 4.02 23.82
C LEU A 14 -2.91 3.89 24.48
N ARG A 15 -1.92 4.69 24.07
CA ARG A 15 -0.59 4.70 24.72
C ARG A 15 -0.64 5.07 26.20
N ARG A 16 -1.63 5.85 26.63
CA ARG A 16 -1.82 6.19 28.05
C ARG A 16 -2.24 4.99 28.90
N LEU A 17 -2.80 3.96 28.27
CA LEU A 17 -3.20 2.73 28.94
C LEU A 17 -2.05 1.71 29.00
N THR A 18 -1.09 1.78 28.05
CA THR A 18 0.05 0.86 28.01
C THR A 18 1.02 1.11 29.14
N GLY A 19 1.64 0.05 29.68
CA GLY A 19 2.63 0.13 30.74
C GLY A 19 2.05 0.35 32.14
N ARG A 20 0.73 0.47 32.29
CA ARG A 20 0.09 0.52 33.59
C ARG A 20 -0.22 -0.90 34.07
N GLY A 21 0.33 -1.27 35.21
CA GLY A 21 0.10 -2.59 35.81
C GLY A 21 -1.34 -2.80 36.33
N LYS A 22 -2.09 -1.71 36.56
CA LYS A 22 -3.51 -1.72 36.92
C LYS A 22 -4.24 -0.58 36.24
N LEU A 23 -5.42 -0.84 35.75
CA LEU A 23 -6.36 0.17 35.25
C LEU A 23 -7.55 0.27 36.22
N ASN A 24 -8.12 1.45 36.30
CA ASN A 24 -9.40 1.68 36.98
C ASN A 24 -10.47 2.09 35.97
N GLU A 25 -11.73 2.09 36.37
CA GLU A 25 -12.85 2.45 35.50
C GLU A 25 -12.70 3.86 34.90
N LYS A 26 -12.15 4.81 35.64
CA LYS A 26 -11.93 6.17 35.18
C LYS A 26 -10.88 6.21 34.03
N ASP A 27 -9.81 5.41 34.11
CA ASP A 27 -8.81 5.35 33.06
C ASP A 27 -9.42 4.85 31.74
N ILE A 28 -10.32 3.86 31.82
CA ILE A 28 -11.06 3.32 30.69
C ILE A 28 -12.04 4.37 30.13
N ASP A 29 -12.79 5.05 31.01
CA ASP A 29 -13.73 6.09 30.61
C ASP A 29 -13.06 7.27 29.91
N ASP A 30 -11.94 7.72 30.41
CA ASP A 30 -11.16 8.78 29.77
C ASP A 30 -10.65 8.37 28.40
N ALA A 31 -10.11 7.15 28.25
CA ALA A 31 -9.68 6.62 26.97
C ALA A 31 -10.85 6.45 25.98
N MET A 32 -11.99 5.92 26.43
CA MET A 32 -13.19 5.77 25.60
C MET A 32 -13.74 7.12 25.15
N ARG A 33 -13.66 8.14 25.98
CA ARG A 33 -14.04 9.51 25.60
C ARG A 33 -13.15 10.06 24.50
N GLU A 34 -11.82 9.89 24.61
CA GLU A 34 -10.86 10.34 23.60
C GLU A 34 -11.06 9.58 22.27
N ILE A 35 -11.22 8.25 22.31
CA ILE A 35 -11.50 7.42 21.13
C ILE A 35 -12.81 7.87 20.46
N ARG A 36 -13.87 8.14 21.25
CA ARG A 36 -15.14 8.65 20.73
C ARG A 36 -14.96 9.95 19.97
N VAL A 37 -14.23 10.91 20.54
CA VAL A 37 -13.95 12.20 19.89
C VAL A 37 -13.17 11.98 18.61
N ALA A 38 -12.11 11.15 18.63
CA ALA A 38 -11.30 10.86 17.45
C ALA A 38 -12.11 10.26 16.29
N LEU A 39 -13.02 9.31 16.59
CA LEU A 39 -13.89 8.70 15.58
C LEU A 39 -14.91 9.69 15.00
N LEU A 40 -15.49 10.56 15.84
CA LEU A 40 -16.43 11.60 15.37
C LEU A 40 -15.73 12.65 14.50
N GLU A 41 -14.52 13.08 14.87
CA GLU A 41 -13.72 14.00 14.07
C GLU A 41 -13.21 13.37 12.74
N ALA A 42 -13.14 12.03 12.71
CA ALA A 42 -12.88 11.26 11.51
C ALA A 42 -14.11 11.04 10.63
N ASP A 43 -15.22 11.72 10.90
CA ASP A 43 -16.50 11.58 10.18
C ASP A 43 -17.11 10.16 10.26
N VAL A 44 -16.83 9.39 11.31
CA VAL A 44 -17.53 8.12 11.55
C VAL A 44 -18.95 8.40 12.03
N ASN A 45 -19.93 7.64 11.54
CA ASN A 45 -21.33 7.82 11.88
C ASN A 45 -21.58 7.74 13.40
N TYR A 46 -22.30 8.69 13.96
CA TYR A 46 -22.57 8.79 15.41
C TYR A 46 -23.17 7.51 15.99
N ARG A 47 -24.09 6.83 15.28
CA ARG A 47 -24.71 5.59 15.76
C ARG A 47 -23.69 4.47 15.88
N ILE A 48 -22.76 4.39 14.93
CA ILE A 48 -21.66 3.43 14.95
C ILE A 48 -20.75 3.73 16.14
N VAL A 49 -20.32 4.98 16.28
CA VAL A 49 -19.41 5.39 17.37
C VAL A 49 -20.04 5.10 18.73
N LYS A 50 -21.34 5.41 18.93
CA LYS A 50 -22.05 5.14 20.17
C LYS A 50 -22.04 3.65 20.53
N LYS A 51 -22.37 2.78 19.57
CA LYS A 51 -22.39 1.33 19.76
C LYS A 51 -20.99 0.79 20.03
N PHE A 52 -20.04 1.15 19.18
CA PHE A 52 -18.63 0.74 19.28
C PHE A 52 -18.03 1.06 20.65
N ILE A 53 -18.22 2.29 21.15
CA ILE A 53 -17.71 2.70 22.47
C ILE A 53 -18.41 1.93 23.59
N ALA A 54 -19.73 1.67 23.50
CA ALA A 54 -20.46 0.94 24.52
C ALA A 54 -19.98 -0.51 24.64
N GLU A 55 -19.84 -1.21 23.51
CA GLU A 55 -19.37 -2.60 23.45
C GLU A 55 -17.94 -2.73 24.00
N ILE A 56 -17.02 -1.86 23.56
CA ILE A 56 -15.63 -1.89 24.05
C ILE A 56 -15.57 -1.56 25.55
N LYS A 57 -16.34 -0.59 26.04
CA LYS A 57 -16.35 -0.24 27.46
C LYS A 57 -16.83 -1.41 28.31
N GLU A 58 -17.91 -2.07 27.91
CA GLU A 58 -18.45 -3.24 28.60
C GLU A 58 -17.41 -4.36 28.70
N GLU A 59 -16.76 -4.67 27.61
CA GLU A 59 -15.73 -5.73 27.56
C GLU A 59 -14.46 -5.33 28.32
N ALA A 60 -14.01 -4.07 28.21
CA ALA A 60 -12.83 -3.56 28.90
C ALA A 60 -13.00 -3.50 30.43
N LEU A 61 -14.21 -3.30 30.93
CA LEU A 61 -14.53 -3.34 32.36
C LEU A 61 -14.73 -4.78 32.86
N GLY A 62 -14.73 -5.77 32.00
CA GLY A 62 -14.87 -7.17 32.35
C GLY A 62 -13.76 -7.64 33.31
N GLU A 63 -14.12 -8.56 34.23
CA GLU A 63 -13.24 -9.06 35.27
C GLU A 63 -11.91 -9.65 34.72
N ARG A 64 -11.96 -10.26 33.55
CA ARG A 64 -10.80 -10.84 32.85
C ARG A 64 -9.74 -9.77 32.49
N VAL A 65 -10.17 -8.60 32.05
CA VAL A 65 -9.28 -7.48 31.68
C VAL A 65 -8.75 -6.81 32.94
N MET A 66 -9.63 -6.50 33.89
CA MET A 66 -9.28 -5.79 35.13
C MET A 66 -8.33 -6.56 36.04
N LYS A 67 -8.36 -7.89 35.98
CA LYS A 67 -7.45 -8.78 36.74
C LYS A 67 -6.19 -9.18 35.94
N SER A 68 -6.05 -8.71 34.70
CA SER A 68 -4.88 -9.03 33.88
C SER A 68 -3.60 -8.36 34.40
N LEU A 69 -2.44 -8.97 34.13
CA LEU A 69 -1.13 -8.36 34.38
C LEU A 69 -0.80 -7.25 33.35
N THR A 70 -1.46 -7.28 32.19
CA THR A 70 -1.32 -6.28 31.10
C THR A 70 -2.68 -5.76 30.65
N PRO A 71 -3.45 -5.08 31.53
CA PRO A 71 -4.81 -4.69 31.20
C PRO A 71 -4.88 -3.68 30.05
N GLY A 72 -3.89 -2.79 29.90
CA GLY A 72 -3.81 -1.86 28.78
C GLY A 72 -3.69 -2.56 27.43
N ASP A 73 -2.88 -3.61 27.34
CA ASP A 73 -2.73 -4.37 26.10
C ASP A 73 -3.99 -5.15 25.75
N GLN A 74 -4.73 -5.63 26.77
CA GLN A 74 -6.04 -6.26 26.56
C GLN A 74 -7.07 -5.27 25.99
N VAL A 75 -7.12 -4.04 26.51
CA VAL A 75 -8.01 -2.99 25.97
C VAL A 75 -7.65 -2.67 24.51
N ILE A 76 -6.36 -2.57 24.17
CA ILE A 76 -5.92 -2.35 22.77
C ILE A 76 -6.37 -3.50 21.87
N LYS A 77 -6.25 -4.74 22.35
CA LYS A 77 -6.70 -5.92 21.63
C LYS A 77 -8.22 -5.89 21.37
N ILE A 78 -9.02 -5.53 22.37
CA ILE A 78 -10.47 -5.38 22.23
C ILE A 78 -10.80 -4.30 21.18
N VAL A 79 -10.16 -3.12 21.27
CA VAL A 79 -10.35 -2.05 20.27
C VAL A 79 -10.00 -2.54 18.86
N TYR A 80 -8.91 -3.29 18.71
CA TYR A 80 -8.50 -3.87 17.43
C TYR A 80 -9.55 -4.85 16.89
N GLU A 81 -10.01 -5.80 17.70
CA GLU A 81 -11.02 -6.79 17.29
C GLU A 81 -12.33 -6.13 16.86
N HIS A 82 -12.80 -5.13 17.62
CA HIS A 82 -13.99 -4.36 17.25
C HIS A 82 -13.78 -3.51 15.98
N LEU A 83 -12.60 -2.93 15.74
CA LEU A 83 -12.30 -2.25 14.47
C LEU A 83 -12.32 -3.20 13.28
N VAL A 84 -11.75 -4.40 13.43
CA VAL A 84 -11.77 -5.42 12.37
C VAL A 84 -13.21 -5.83 12.07
N ALA A 85 -14.01 -6.13 13.10
CA ALA A 85 -15.42 -6.51 12.96
C ALA A 85 -16.24 -5.40 12.26
N LEU A 86 -15.99 -4.13 12.62
CA LEU A 86 -16.65 -2.98 12.02
C LEU A 86 -16.40 -2.89 10.50
N MET A 87 -15.18 -3.24 10.05
CA MET A 87 -14.77 -3.20 8.66
C MET A 87 -15.09 -4.47 7.85
N GLY A 88 -15.55 -5.56 8.51
CA GLY A 88 -16.03 -6.76 7.83
C GLY A 88 -15.19 -8.02 8.03
N GLU A 89 -14.38 -8.09 9.08
CA GLU A 89 -13.63 -9.26 9.57
C GLU A 89 -12.53 -9.75 8.62
N ALA A 90 -12.87 -10.06 7.36
CA ALA A 90 -11.94 -10.60 6.37
C ALA A 90 -12.05 -9.89 5.01
N ALA A 91 -10.99 -10.00 4.22
CA ALA A 91 -11.01 -9.55 2.84
C ALA A 91 -12.00 -10.36 2.01
N VAL A 92 -12.82 -9.68 1.21
CA VAL A 92 -13.81 -10.31 0.32
C VAL A 92 -13.25 -10.29 -1.09
N PRO A 93 -12.99 -11.44 -1.72
CA PRO A 93 -12.46 -11.50 -3.08
C PRO A 93 -13.47 -10.96 -4.10
N ILE A 94 -12.94 -10.58 -5.26
CA ILE A 94 -13.78 -10.26 -6.42
C ILE A 94 -14.37 -11.53 -7.02
N ASN A 95 -15.64 -11.46 -7.47
CA ASN A 95 -16.31 -12.59 -8.08
C ASN A 95 -15.87 -12.72 -9.55
N LEU A 96 -15.03 -13.71 -9.83
CA LEU A 96 -14.60 -14.07 -11.17
C LEU A 96 -15.12 -15.45 -11.54
N LYS A 97 -15.56 -15.63 -12.80
CA LYS A 97 -16.00 -16.93 -13.30
C LYS A 97 -14.80 -17.87 -13.50
N PRO A 98 -14.81 -19.06 -12.93
CA PRO A 98 -13.84 -20.09 -13.30
C PRO A 98 -14.16 -20.60 -14.71
N GLY A 99 -13.47 -20.06 -15.69
CA GLY A 99 -13.74 -20.32 -17.12
C GLY A 99 -14.84 -19.41 -17.71
N GLY A 100 -14.62 -18.93 -18.93
CA GLY A 100 -15.49 -17.98 -19.59
C GLY A 100 -15.11 -16.52 -19.33
N THR A 101 -15.99 -15.59 -19.70
CA THR A 101 -15.75 -14.15 -19.57
C THR A 101 -16.43 -13.62 -18.30
N SER A 102 -15.63 -13.08 -17.38
CA SER A 102 -16.14 -12.34 -16.23
C SER A 102 -16.48 -10.91 -16.61
N VAL A 103 -17.59 -10.39 -16.11
CA VAL A 103 -18.06 -9.02 -16.38
C VAL A 103 -18.16 -8.24 -15.10
N ILE A 104 -17.45 -7.10 -15.05
CA ILE A 104 -17.44 -6.16 -13.93
C ILE A 104 -18.11 -4.86 -14.40
N LEU A 105 -19.14 -4.42 -13.67
CA LEU A 105 -19.79 -3.14 -13.88
C LEU A 105 -19.26 -2.13 -12.85
N MET A 106 -18.63 -1.06 -13.33
CA MET A 106 -18.19 0.05 -12.48
C MET A 106 -19.28 1.11 -12.42
N CYS A 107 -19.75 1.46 -11.23
CA CYS A 107 -20.74 2.50 -11.01
C CYS A 107 -20.31 3.50 -9.93
N GLY A 108 -21.01 4.62 -9.78
CA GLY A 108 -20.73 5.66 -8.80
C GLY A 108 -20.91 7.07 -9.33
N LEU A 109 -20.77 8.06 -8.45
CA LEU A 109 -20.93 9.47 -8.79
C LEU A 109 -19.80 10.03 -9.68
N GLN A 110 -20.04 11.18 -10.28
CA GLN A 110 -19.01 11.90 -11.04
C GLN A 110 -17.85 12.29 -10.11
N GLY A 111 -16.62 12.12 -10.60
CA GLY A 111 -15.42 12.44 -9.82
C GLY A 111 -15.01 11.39 -8.79
N SER A 112 -15.79 10.31 -8.62
CA SER A 112 -15.44 9.21 -7.71
C SER A 112 -14.25 8.35 -8.19
N GLY A 113 -13.74 8.58 -9.40
CA GLY A 113 -12.55 7.88 -9.92
C GLY A 113 -12.84 6.59 -10.69
N LYS A 114 -14.05 6.35 -11.17
CA LYS A 114 -14.44 5.14 -11.95
C LYS A 114 -13.48 4.81 -13.07
N THR A 115 -13.33 5.74 -14.03
CA THR A 115 -12.48 5.55 -15.22
C THR A 115 -11.03 5.18 -14.88
N THR A 116 -10.44 5.90 -13.93
CA THR A 116 -9.06 5.62 -13.49
C THR A 116 -8.97 4.25 -12.82
N HIS A 117 -9.93 3.89 -11.97
CA HIS A 117 -9.90 2.62 -11.26
C HIS A 117 -10.37 1.43 -12.10
N ALA A 118 -11.18 1.64 -13.14
CA ALA A 118 -11.42 0.61 -14.15
C ALA A 118 -10.10 0.19 -14.82
N ALA A 119 -9.27 1.17 -15.21
CA ALA A 119 -7.94 0.91 -15.76
C ALA A 119 -6.98 0.27 -14.73
N LYS A 120 -6.93 0.77 -13.49
CA LYS A 120 -6.10 0.18 -12.41
C LYS A 120 -6.50 -1.27 -12.13
N LEU A 121 -7.79 -1.54 -12.00
CA LEU A 121 -8.33 -2.86 -11.71
C LEU A 121 -8.05 -3.83 -12.85
N SER A 122 -8.17 -3.39 -14.11
CA SER A 122 -7.82 -4.21 -15.27
C SER A 122 -6.36 -4.65 -15.25
N ASN A 123 -5.44 -3.72 -14.94
CA ASN A 123 -4.03 -4.02 -14.81
C ASN A 123 -3.72 -4.95 -13.63
N TYR A 124 -4.37 -4.72 -12.49
CA TYR A 124 -4.23 -5.57 -11.30
C TYR A 124 -4.66 -7.01 -11.60
N LEU A 125 -5.86 -7.20 -12.17
CA LEU A 125 -6.40 -8.53 -12.48
C LEU A 125 -5.63 -9.23 -13.61
N ARG A 126 -5.12 -8.47 -14.58
CA ARG A 126 -4.23 -9.02 -15.61
C ARG A 126 -2.98 -9.62 -15.03
N LYS A 127 -2.32 -8.90 -14.10
CA LYS A 127 -1.05 -9.33 -13.50
C LYS A 127 -1.23 -10.47 -12.51
N ASN A 128 -2.23 -10.40 -11.66
CA ASN A 128 -2.38 -11.33 -10.53
C ASN A 128 -3.22 -12.57 -10.87
N ASN A 129 -4.13 -12.46 -11.83
CA ASN A 129 -5.04 -13.53 -12.22
C ASN A 129 -4.82 -14.05 -13.65
N ASN A 130 -3.79 -13.54 -14.34
CA ASN A 130 -3.46 -13.88 -15.74
C ASN A 130 -4.67 -13.73 -16.69
N LEU A 131 -5.48 -12.67 -16.50
CA LEU A 131 -6.67 -12.39 -17.30
C LEU A 131 -6.33 -11.51 -18.51
N ARG A 132 -7.18 -11.58 -19.55
CA ARG A 132 -7.13 -10.74 -20.75
C ARG A 132 -8.27 -9.73 -20.71
N PRO A 133 -8.06 -8.54 -20.10
CA PRO A 133 -9.13 -7.57 -19.91
C PRO A 133 -9.47 -6.83 -21.20
N LEU A 134 -10.75 -6.50 -21.36
CA LEU A 134 -11.30 -5.49 -22.27
C LEU A 134 -11.97 -4.41 -21.43
N LEU A 135 -11.64 -3.15 -21.67
CA LEU A 135 -12.35 -2.01 -21.09
C LEU A 135 -13.44 -1.54 -22.05
N ILE A 136 -14.67 -1.33 -21.57
CA ILE A 136 -15.77 -0.77 -22.37
C ILE A 136 -16.05 0.66 -21.89
N ALA A 137 -15.87 1.64 -22.78
CA ALA A 137 -16.14 3.05 -22.52
C ALA A 137 -17.63 3.36 -22.73
N ALA A 138 -18.43 3.28 -21.68
CA ALA A 138 -19.87 3.56 -21.71
C ALA A 138 -20.25 4.94 -21.15
N ASP A 139 -19.30 5.80 -20.73
CA ASP A 139 -19.53 7.21 -20.36
C ASP A 139 -19.59 8.08 -21.63
N VAL A 140 -20.70 8.05 -22.34
CA VAL A 140 -20.89 8.79 -23.60
C VAL A 140 -21.14 10.28 -23.39
N TYR A 141 -21.53 10.70 -22.19
CA TYR A 141 -21.88 12.08 -21.88
C TYR A 141 -20.64 12.99 -21.74
N ARG A 142 -19.48 12.38 -21.56
CA ARG A 142 -18.21 13.10 -21.41
C ARG A 142 -17.16 12.59 -22.41
N PRO A 143 -17.00 13.27 -23.55
CA PRO A 143 -15.99 12.87 -24.55
C PRO A 143 -14.58 12.73 -23.97
N ALA A 144 -14.25 13.57 -22.99
CA ALA A 144 -12.98 13.51 -22.28
C ALA A 144 -12.81 12.19 -21.49
N ALA A 145 -13.86 11.59 -20.96
CA ALA A 145 -13.80 10.33 -20.24
C ALA A 145 -13.45 9.15 -21.15
N ILE A 146 -14.05 9.10 -22.35
CA ILE A 146 -13.70 8.10 -23.37
C ILE A 146 -12.22 8.22 -23.74
N ASN A 147 -11.77 9.43 -24.06
CA ASN A 147 -10.37 9.69 -24.41
C ASN A 147 -9.41 9.33 -23.27
N GLN A 148 -9.79 9.64 -22.04
CA GLN A 148 -9.03 9.27 -20.83
C GLN A 148 -8.89 7.75 -20.72
N LEU A 149 -9.99 7.00 -20.86
CA LEU A 149 -9.94 5.54 -20.77
C LEU A 149 -9.06 4.93 -21.89
N VAL A 150 -9.17 5.47 -23.11
CA VAL A 150 -8.33 5.05 -24.25
C VAL A 150 -6.84 5.33 -23.97
N GLN A 151 -6.49 6.49 -23.40
CA GLN A 151 -5.12 6.81 -23.05
C GLN A 151 -4.57 5.88 -21.95
N LEU A 152 -5.38 5.62 -20.92
CA LEU A 152 -5.03 4.70 -19.84
C LEU A 152 -4.86 3.27 -20.37
N GLY A 153 -5.76 2.83 -21.24
CA GLY A 153 -5.65 1.52 -21.90
C GLY A 153 -4.36 1.38 -22.70
N LYS A 154 -3.99 2.41 -23.47
CA LYS A 154 -2.70 2.43 -24.22
C LYS A 154 -1.48 2.35 -23.28
N GLN A 155 -1.48 3.10 -22.18
CA GLN A 155 -0.39 3.07 -21.20
C GLN A 155 -0.23 1.71 -20.53
N LEU A 156 -1.34 1.00 -20.35
CA LEU A 156 -1.38 -0.31 -19.70
C LEU A 156 -1.34 -1.49 -20.68
N GLU A 157 -1.34 -1.22 -22.00
CA GLU A 157 -1.49 -2.24 -23.04
C GLU A 157 -2.75 -3.10 -22.85
N VAL A 158 -3.84 -2.43 -22.46
CA VAL A 158 -5.18 -3.02 -22.31
C VAL A 158 -6.08 -2.44 -23.38
N GLU A 159 -6.81 -3.33 -24.07
CA GLU A 159 -7.70 -2.94 -25.15
C GLU A 159 -8.94 -2.21 -24.62
N VAL A 160 -9.37 -1.18 -25.36
CA VAL A 160 -10.54 -0.36 -25.03
C VAL A 160 -11.53 -0.36 -26.19
N PHE A 161 -12.72 -0.84 -25.93
CA PHE A 161 -13.85 -0.79 -26.87
C PHE A 161 -14.67 0.49 -26.67
N GLN A 162 -14.91 1.22 -27.73
CA GLN A 162 -15.72 2.45 -27.72
C GLN A 162 -16.40 2.67 -29.07
N LEU A 163 -17.54 3.35 -29.09
CA LEU A 163 -18.29 3.72 -30.29
C LEU A 163 -18.59 5.23 -30.35
N GLY A 164 -17.81 6.05 -29.66
CA GLY A 164 -17.98 7.50 -29.57
C GLY A 164 -19.16 7.89 -28.67
N THR A 165 -19.67 9.10 -28.87
CA THR A 165 -20.66 9.75 -27.98
C THR A 165 -22.10 9.73 -28.52
N ILE A 166 -22.30 9.24 -29.74
CA ILE A 166 -23.63 9.26 -30.41
C ILE A 166 -24.43 8.00 -30.10
N VAL A 167 -23.72 6.89 -29.86
CA VAL A 167 -24.35 5.58 -29.61
C VAL A 167 -24.76 5.48 -28.14
N LYS A 168 -25.92 4.92 -27.85
CA LYS A 168 -26.39 4.73 -26.48
C LYS A 168 -25.51 3.79 -25.68
N PRO A 169 -25.29 4.02 -24.37
CA PRO A 169 -24.47 3.16 -23.52
C PRO A 169 -24.84 1.68 -23.57
N GLN A 170 -26.14 1.37 -23.57
CA GLN A 170 -26.67 0.01 -23.64
C GLN A 170 -26.20 -0.73 -24.92
N GLU A 171 -26.19 -0.02 -26.06
CA GLU A 171 -25.75 -0.59 -27.34
C GLU A 171 -24.25 -0.78 -27.39
N ILE A 172 -23.49 0.17 -26.81
CA ILE A 172 -22.01 0.05 -26.67
C ILE A 172 -21.67 -1.18 -25.84
N VAL A 173 -22.33 -1.37 -24.70
CA VAL A 173 -22.10 -2.53 -23.82
C VAL A 173 -22.44 -3.83 -24.56
N LYS A 174 -23.58 -3.91 -25.23
CA LYS A 174 -23.99 -5.09 -26.01
C LYS A 174 -22.93 -5.48 -27.07
N LYS A 175 -22.50 -4.49 -27.88
CA LYS A 175 -21.48 -4.72 -28.92
C LYS A 175 -20.11 -5.00 -28.33
N GLY A 176 -19.74 -4.35 -27.21
CA GLY A 176 -18.49 -4.59 -26.51
C GLY A 176 -18.40 -6.00 -25.93
N LEU A 177 -19.47 -6.54 -25.39
CA LEU A 177 -19.54 -7.92 -24.90
C LEU A 177 -19.40 -8.94 -26.05
N GLN A 178 -20.02 -8.66 -27.21
CA GLN A 178 -19.85 -9.47 -28.41
C GLN A 178 -18.39 -9.43 -28.87
N TYR A 179 -17.81 -8.24 -28.96
CA TYR A 179 -16.41 -8.04 -29.31
C TYR A 179 -15.45 -8.80 -28.38
N ALA A 180 -15.72 -8.74 -27.06
CA ALA A 180 -14.93 -9.48 -26.08
C ALA A 180 -14.91 -10.99 -26.35
N LYS A 181 -16.06 -11.56 -26.70
CA LYS A 181 -16.20 -12.98 -27.02
C LYS A 181 -15.48 -13.34 -28.32
N GLU A 182 -15.60 -12.52 -29.37
CA GLU A 182 -14.97 -12.74 -30.68
C GLU A 182 -13.43 -12.65 -30.60
N ASN A 183 -12.90 -11.81 -29.69
CA ASN A 183 -11.45 -11.60 -29.51
C ASN A 183 -10.86 -12.34 -28.30
N ASN A 184 -11.59 -13.31 -27.73
CA ASN A 184 -11.13 -14.15 -26.62
C ASN A 184 -10.71 -13.37 -25.36
N HIS A 185 -11.37 -12.26 -25.04
CA HIS A 185 -11.22 -11.62 -23.74
C HIS A 185 -11.98 -12.41 -22.68
N ASN A 186 -11.34 -12.69 -21.56
CA ASN A 186 -11.94 -13.42 -20.44
C ASN A 186 -12.30 -12.52 -19.25
N LEU A 187 -12.06 -11.22 -19.38
CA LEU A 187 -12.47 -10.18 -18.44
C LEU A 187 -12.98 -8.97 -19.20
N VAL A 188 -14.14 -8.47 -18.81
CA VAL A 188 -14.72 -7.21 -19.31
C VAL A 188 -14.96 -6.30 -18.12
N ILE A 189 -14.48 -5.04 -18.20
CA ILE A 189 -14.77 -4.00 -17.22
C ILE A 189 -15.48 -2.86 -17.94
N ILE A 190 -16.72 -2.58 -17.49
CA ILE A 190 -17.58 -1.55 -18.08
C ILE A 190 -17.43 -0.28 -17.25
N ASP A 191 -16.87 0.78 -17.84
CA ASP A 191 -16.79 2.11 -17.24
C ASP A 191 -18.05 2.91 -17.62
N THR A 192 -18.92 3.17 -16.64
CA THR A 192 -20.20 3.85 -16.87
C THR A 192 -20.12 5.34 -16.54
N ALA A 193 -21.10 6.08 -17.04
CA ALA A 193 -21.30 7.47 -16.69
C ALA A 193 -21.48 7.65 -15.17
N GLY A 194 -21.11 8.83 -14.68
CA GLY A 194 -21.46 9.30 -13.35
C GLY A 194 -22.04 10.71 -13.44
N ARG A 195 -23.03 10.99 -12.64
CA ARG A 195 -23.57 12.34 -12.46
C ARG A 195 -23.20 12.91 -11.11
N LEU A 196 -23.36 14.20 -10.91
CA LEU A 196 -23.04 14.87 -9.65
C LEU A 196 -23.95 14.41 -8.52
N GLN A 197 -25.17 14.02 -8.84
CA GLN A 197 -26.16 13.52 -7.89
C GLN A 197 -26.84 12.27 -8.45
N ILE A 198 -27.43 11.48 -7.58
CA ILE A 198 -28.22 10.33 -7.93
C ILE A 198 -29.57 10.85 -8.47
N ASP A 199 -29.88 10.54 -9.71
CA ASP A 199 -31.16 10.82 -10.35
C ASP A 199 -31.76 9.56 -10.99
N GLU A 200 -33.06 9.58 -11.27
CA GLU A 200 -33.78 8.44 -11.83
C GLU A 200 -33.22 8.02 -13.21
N ALA A 201 -32.82 8.98 -14.04
CA ALA A 201 -32.32 8.70 -15.38
C ALA A 201 -30.97 7.96 -15.34
N LEU A 202 -30.05 8.34 -14.43
CA LEU A 202 -28.79 7.63 -14.22
C LEU A 202 -29.06 6.21 -13.72
N MET A 203 -29.93 6.08 -12.73
CA MET A 203 -30.20 4.78 -12.13
C MET A 203 -30.88 3.83 -13.10
N GLN A 204 -31.81 4.33 -13.90
CA GLN A 204 -32.46 3.52 -14.94
C GLN A 204 -31.44 3.07 -16.00
N GLU A 205 -30.58 3.95 -16.46
CA GLU A 205 -29.51 3.59 -17.42
C GLU A 205 -28.60 2.48 -16.86
N LEU A 206 -28.22 2.58 -15.59
CA LEU A 206 -27.39 1.55 -14.94
C LEU A 206 -28.13 0.22 -14.77
N VAL A 207 -29.43 0.25 -14.49
CA VAL A 207 -30.30 -0.95 -14.45
C VAL A 207 -30.35 -1.60 -15.81
N ASP A 208 -30.61 -0.82 -16.89
CA ASP A 208 -30.65 -1.32 -18.26
C ASP A 208 -29.31 -1.97 -18.66
N ILE A 209 -28.17 -1.32 -18.31
CA ILE A 209 -26.86 -1.86 -18.58
C ILE A 209 -26.65 -3.17 -17.79
N LYS A 210 -27.04 -3.23 -16.52
CA LYS A 210 -26.98 -4.43 -15.69
C LYS A 210 -27.74 -5.60 -16.30
N GLU A 211 -28.96 -5.36 -16.80
CA GLU A 211 -29.77 -6.39 -17.44
C GLU A 211 -29.14 -6.96 -18.72
N ILE A 212 -28.51 -6.10 -19.52
CA ILE A 212 -27.78 -6.49 -20.74
C ILE A 212 -26.48 -7.22 -20.41
N ALA A 213 -25.70 -6.66 -19.51
CA ALA A 213 -24.36 -7.14 -19.21
C ALA A 213 -24.35 -8.38 -18.31
N LYS A 214 -25.37 -8.55 -17.45
CA LYS A 214 -25.46 -9.59 -16.42
C LYS A 214 -24.12 -9.74 -15.68
N PRO A 215 -23.65 -8.66 -15.05
CA PRO A 215 -22.31 -8.63 -14.47
C PRO A 215 -22.17 -9.63 -13.32
N ASP A 216 -21.00 -10.24 -13.20
CA ASP A 216 -20.62 -11.09 -12.09
C ASP A 216 -20.25 -10.27 -10.86
N GLU A 217 -19.84 -9.03 -11.09
CA GLU A 217 -19.46 -8.08 -10.06
C GLU A 217 -19.99 -6.67 -10.41
N ILE A 218 -20.60 -6.01 -9.44
CA ILE A 218 -21.01 -4.61 -9.52
C ILE A 218 -20.23 -3.85 -8.47
N LEU A 219 -19.20 -3.10 -8.90
CA LEU A 219 -18.32 -2.34 -8.03
C LEU A 219 -18.73 -0.88 -7.97
N LEU A 220 -19.16 -0.45 -6.80
CA LEU A 220 -19.44 0.95 -6.52
C LEU A 220 -18.15 1.68 -6.15
N THR A 221 -17.76 2.62 -6.99
CA THR A 221 -16.60 3.48 -6.75
C THR A 221 -17.00 4.69 -5.93
N ILE A 222 -16.40 4.84 -4.75
CA ILE A 222 -16.72 5.90 -3.78
C ILE A 222 -15.44 6.67 -3.45
N ASP A 223 -15.54 7.99 -3.46
CA ASP A 223 -14.48 8.88 -2.97
C ASP A 223 -14.48 8.85 -1.43
N ALA A 224 -13.39 8.40 -0.82
CA ALA A 224 -13.25 8.30 0.63
C ALA A 224 -13.36 9.67 1.33
N MET A 225 -13.07 10.77 0.61
CA MET A 225 -13.14 12.12 1.16
C MET A 225 -14.57 12.65 1.34
N THR A 226 -15.58 11.98 0.79
CA THR A 226 -16.99 12.43 0.89
C THR A 226 -17.62 12.18 2.28
N GLY A 227 -16.90 11.52 3.20
CA GLY A 227 -17.35 11.33 4.58
C GLY A 227 -18.68 10.57 4.69
N GLN A 228 -19.64 11.12 5.42
CA GLN A 228 -20.95 10.46 5.65
C GLN A 228 -21.81 10.34 4.38
N ASP A 229 -21.66 11.22 3.40
CA ASP A 229 -22.40 11.12 2.14
C ASP A 229 -22.07 9.84 1.37
N ALA A 230 -20.87 9.31 1.57
CA ALA A 230 -20.48 8.00 1.02
C ALA A 230 -21.44 6.87 1.42
N VAL A 231 -21.93 6.88 2.65
CA VAL A 231 -22.88 5.87 3.15
C VAL A 231 -24.23 5.99 2.47
N ASN A 232 -24.75 7.23 2.31
CA ASN A 232 -26.01 7.48 1.65
C ASN A 232 -25.96 7.07 0.17
N VAL A 233 -24.87 7.40 -0.50
CA VAL A 233 -24.60 7.00 -1.88
C VAL A 233 -24.56 5.47 -1.98
N ALA A 234 -23.81 4.81 -1.11
CA ALA A 234 -23.70 3.35 -1.11
C ALA A 234 -25.07 2.68 -0.91
N ALA A 235 -25.87 3.14 0.03
CA ALA A 235 -27.20 2.61 0.29
C ALA A 235 -28.14 2.76 -0.93
N SER A 236 -28.16 3.94 -1.56
CA SER A 236 -29.02 4.22 -2.72
C SER A 236 -28.64 3.36 -3.93
N PHE A 237 -27.34 3.24 -4.24
CA PHE A 237 -26.88 2.37 -5.34
C PHE A 237 -27.16 0.89 -5.05
N HIS A 238 -26.97 0.46 -3.80
CA HIS A 238 -27.24 -0.93 -3.43
C HIS A 238 -28.70 -1.32 -3.54
N GLN A 239 -29.59 -0.44 -3.12
CA GLN A 239 -31.04 -0.66 -3.21
C GLN A 239 -31.51 -0.93 -4.65
N GLN A 240 -30.92 -0.25 -5.64
CA GLN A 240 -31.37 -0.36 -7.03
C GLN A 240 -30.55 -1.36 -7.87
N LEU A 241 -29.25 -1.43 -7.62
CA LEU A 241 -28.35 -2.26 -8.43
C LEU A 241 -27.90 -3.55 -7.74
N SER A 242 -28.16 -3.73 -6.44
CA SER A 242 -27.63 -4.85 -5.67
C SER A 242 -26.09 -4.91 -5.77
N VAL A 243 -25.43 -3.78 -5.45
CA VAL A 243 -23.98 -3.64 -5.48
C VAL A 243 -23.32 -4.79 -4.72
N THR A 244 -22.31 -5.42 -5.30
CA THR A 244 -21.63 -6.60 -4.73
C THR A 244 -20.36 -6.24 -3.97
N GLY A 245 -19.84 -5.03 -4.17
CA GLY A 245 -18.67 -4.53 -3.46
C GLY A 245 -18.40 -3.05 -3.70
N CYS A 246 -17.66 -2.44 -2.78
CA CYS A 246 -17.17 -1.07 -2.92
C CYS A 246 -15.68 -1.04 -3.26
N LEU A 247 -15.30 -0.03 -4.05
CA LEU A 247 -13.94 0.38 -4.29
C LEU A 247 -13.78 1.81 -3.74
N LEU A 248 -13.00 1.98 -2.68
CA LEU A 248 -12.72 3.29 -2.10
C LEU A 248 -11.55 3.94 -2.80
N THR A 249 -11.76 5.14 -3.32
CA THR A 249 -10.72 5.94 -4.01
C THR A 249 -10.21 7.06 -3.12
N LYS A 250 -9.07 7.62 -3.50
CA LYS A 250 -8.45 8.78 -2.83
C LYS A 250 -8.17 8.56 -1.34
N LEU A 251 -8.00 7.32 -0.94
CA LEU A 251 -7.71 7.00 0.46
C LEU A 251 -6.34 7.56 0.90
N ASP A 252 -5.42 7.75 -0.05
CA ASP A 252 -4.13 8.41 0.16
C ASP A 252 -4.25 9.87 0.59
N SER A 253 -5.33 10.55 0.18
CA SER A 253 -5.65 11.93 0.55
C SER A 253 -6.62 12.02 1.73
N ASP A 254 -7.31 10.92 2.08
CA ASP A 254 -8.21 10.87 3.23
C ASP A 254 -7.43 10.65 4.53
N THR A 255 -7.35 11.71 5.32
CA THR A 255 -6.72 11.66 6.65
C THR A 255 -7.69 11.23 7.75
N ARG A 256 -9.00 11.15 7.47
CA ARG A 256 -10.07 10.90 8.44
C ARG A 256 -10.47 9.43 8.53
N GLY A 257 -10.75 8.78 7.38
CA GLY A 257 -11.07 7.36 7.28
C GLY A 257 -12.47 6.93 7.68
N GLY A 258 -13.33 7.86 8.00
CA GLY A 258 -14.68 7.57 8.47
C GLY A 258 -15.57 6.86 7.47
N ALA A 259 -15.38 7.11 6.17
CA ALA A 259 -16.09 6.41 5.10
C ALA A 259 -15.83 4.90 5.15
N ALA A 260 -14.56 4.48 5.24
CA ALA A 260 -14.20 3.07 5.31
C ALA A 260 -14.84 2.34 6.50
N LEU A 261 -14.88 3.00 7.66
CA LEU A 261 -15.49 2.44 8.87
C LEU A 261 -17.03 2.42 8.80
N SER A 262 -17.65 3.36 8.09
CA SER A 262 -19.10 3.54 8.10
C SER A 262 -19.82 2.75 7.00
N ILE A 263 -19.26 2.64 5.78
CA ILE A 263 -19.92 2.01 4.64
C ILE A 263 -20.28 0.57 4.93
N ARG A 264 -19.29 -0.25 5.31
CA ARG A 264 -19.52 -1.68 5.57
C ARG A 264 -20.55 -1.92 6.65
N TYR A 265 -20.42 -1.20 7.77
CA TYR A 265 -21.33 -1.36 8.90
C TYR A 265 -22.76 -0.98 8.56
N MET A 266 -22.97 0.15 7.87
CA MET A 266 -24.30 0.68 7.60
C MET A 266 -25.00 -0.01 6.42
N THR A 267 -24.27 -0.45 5.42
CA THR A 267 -24.83 -0.98 4.17
C THR A 267 -24.64 -2.48 3.98
N GLN A 268 -23.80 -3.10 4.77
CA GLN A 268 -23.35 -4.50 4.65
C GLN A 268 -22.62 -4.80 3.32
N ILE A 269 -22.35 -3.80 2.48
CA ILE A 269 -21.60 -3.96 1.25
C ILE A 269 -20.10 -4.11 1.59
N PRO A 270 -19.42 -5.17 1.15
CA PRO A 270 -18.00 -5.32 1.43
C PRO A 270 -17.15 -4.30 0.67
N ILE A 271 -16.13 -3.76 1.32
CA ILE A 271 -15.08 -3.04 0.63
C ILE A 271 -14.12 -4.09 0.07
N LYS A 272 -13.92 -4.09 -1.25
CA LYS A 272 -13.06 -5.08 -1.92
C LYS A 272 -11.70 -4.52 -2.29
N PHE A 273 -11.68 -3.25 -2.73
CA PHE A 273 -10.45 -2.58 -3.15
C PHE A 273 -10.35 -1.17 -2.60
N ILE A 274 -9.11 -0.69 -2.50
CA ILE A 274 -8.77 0.69 -2.14
C ILE A 274 -7.77 1.27 -3.13
N GLY A 275 -8.00 2.52 -3.53
CA GLY A 275 -7.03 3.33 -4.28
C GLY A 275 -6.14 4.10 -3.31
N VAL A 276 -4.84 3.85 -3.39
CA VAL A 276 -3.84 4.36 -2.43
C VAL A 276 -2.85 5.33 -3.07
N GLY A 277 -3.24 5.96 -4.17
CA GLY A 277 -2.44 6.97 -4.87
C GLY A 277 -2.83 7.14 -6.31
N GLU A 278 -2.10 7.99 -7.05
CA GLU A 278 -2.42 8.38 -8.44
C GLU A 278 -1.89 7.41 -9.50
N LYS A 279 -0.80 6.67 -9.23
CA LYS A 279 -0.18 5.77 -10.20
C LYS A 279 -1.09 4.59 -10.54
N LEU A 280 -0.93 4.03 -11.74
CA LEU A 280 -1.80 2.98 -12.28
C LEU A 280 -1.63 1.60 -11.61
N ASP A 281 -0.61 1.43 -10.81
CA ASP A 281 -0.34 0.25 -9.97
C ASP A 281 -0.81 0.43 -8.52
N GLN A 282 -1.28 1.63 -8.13
CA GLN A 282 -1.70 1.95 -6.77
C GLN A 282 -3.18 1.62 -6.53
N ILE A 283 -3.47 0.34 -6.53
CA ILE A 283 -4.74 -0.27 -6.10
C ILE A 283 -4.40 -1.50 -5.25
N GLU A 284 -5.08 -1.68 -4.14
CA GLU A 284 -4.86 -2.78 -3.20
C GLU A 284 -6.17 -3.46 -2.84
N ILE A 285 -6.11 -4.76 -2.50
CA ILE A 285 -7.23 -5.45 -1.85
C ILE A 285 -7.44 -4.84 -0.46
N PHE A 286 -8.68 -4.66 -0.07
CA PHE A 286 -9.01 -4.19 1.26
C PHE A 286 -8.92 -5.33 2.28
N HIS A 287 -8.01 -5.19 3.24
CA HIS A 287 -7.83 -6.13 4.35
C HIS A 287 -8.22 -5.44 5.67
N PRO A 288 -9.37 -5.80 6.27
CA PRO A 288 -9.85 -5.18 7.52
C PRO A 288 -8.82 -5.24 8.64
N ASP A 289 -8.17 -6.39 8.85
CA ASP A 289 -7.15 -6.59 9.88
C ASP A 289 -5.91 -5.71 9.70
N ARG A 290 -5.43 -5.56 8.47
CA ARG A 290 -4.29 -4.68 8.15
C ARG A 290 -4.66 -3.21 8.33
N MET A 291 -5.87 -2.84 7.93
CA MET A 291 -6.38 -1.48 8.09
C MET A 291 -6.52 -1.13 9.58
N ALA A 292 -7.07 -2.01 10.41
CA ALA A 292 -7.15 -1.84 11.85
C ALA A 292 -5.76 -1.68 12.49
N LYS A 293 -4.78 -2.51 12.09
CA LYS A 293 -3.39 -2.40 12.54
C LYS A 293 -2.77 -1.05 12.16
N ARG A 294 -3.00 -0.57 10.93
CA ARG A 294 -2.53 0.77 10.48
C ARG A 294 -3.15 1.87 11.33
N ILE A 295 -4.47 1.83 11.56
CA ILE A 295 -5.19 2.81 12.41
C ILE A 295 -4.63 2.82 13.84
N LEU A 296 -4.32 1.67 14.42
CA LEU A 296 -3.78 1.57 15.78
C LEU A 296 -2.25 1.78 15.87
N GLY A 297 -1.58 2.01 14.73
CA GLY A 297 -0.13 2.20 14.69
C GLY A 297 0.69 0.95 14.99
N MET A 298 0.06 -0.22 14.86
CA MET A 298 0.73 -1.52 15.03
C MET A 298 1.56 -1.93 13.81
N GLY A 299 1.51 -1.11 12.75
CA GLY A 299 2.17 -1.37 11.48
C GLY A 299 1.48 -2.44 10.62
N ASP A 300 1.94 -2.57 9.38
CA ASP A 300 1.46 -3.58 8.44
C ASP A 300 2.67 -4.32 7.85
N VAL A 301 3.27 -5.18 8.67
CA VAL A 301 4.48 -5.93 8.29
C VAL A 301 4.18 -6.90 7.15
N ILE A 302 3.00 -7.50 7.12
CA ILE A 302 2.61 -8.45 6.07
C ILE A 302 2.46 -7.73 4.73
N GLY A 303 1.76 -6.61 4.69
CA GLY A 303 1.65 -5.79 3.47
C GLY A 303 2.99 -5.24 2.99
N LEU A 304 3.93 -4.97 3.90
CA LEU A 304 5.29 -4.58 3.55
C LEU A 304 6.04 -5.74 2.88
N ILE A 305 5.94 -6.95 3.43
CA ILE A 305 6.56 -8.16 2.88
C ILE A 305 5.96 -8.49 1.50
N GLU A 306 4.63 -8.43 1.34
CA GLU A 306 3.98 -8.66 0.04
C GLU A 306 4.45 -7.68 -1.03
N LYS A 307 4.46 -6.37 -0.72
CA LYS A 307 4.99 -5.35 -1.65
C LYS A 307 6.47 -5.56 -1.98
N ALA A 308 7.24 -6.04 -1.01
CA ALA A 308 8.64 -6.39 -1.24
C ALA A 308 8.73 -7.58 -2.21
N THR A 309 7.94 -8.62 -1.97
CA THR A 309 7.96 -9.86 -2.78
C THR A 309 7.46 -9.64 -4.22
N GLU A 310 6.40 -8.83 -4.41
CA GLU A 310 5.86 -8.50 -5.74
C GLU A 310 6.88 -7.79 -6.66
N ASN A 311 7.85 -7.08 -6.08
CA ASN A 311 8.81 -6.25 -6.81
C ASN A 311 10.24 -6.81 -6.81
N ILE A 312 10.48 -7.96 -6.19
CA ILE A 312 11.78 -8.63 -6.14
C ILE A 312 11.74 -9.82 -7.09
N ASP A 313 12.60 -9.79 -8.11
CA ASP A 313 12.93 -10.96 -8.88
C ASP A 313 13.74 -11.91 -7.98
N GLU A 314 13.24 -13.14 -7.76
CA GLU A 314 13.88 -14.11 -6.87
C GLU A 314 15.32 -14.41 -7.30
N ASP A 315 15.59 -14.43 -8.59
CA ASP A 315 16.94 -14.62 -9.16
C ASP A 315 17.87 -13.46 -8.80
N ASP A 316 17.39 -12.23 -8.83
CA ASP A 316 18.20 -11.05 -8.47
C ASP A 316 18.43 -10.98 -6.96
N ALA A 317 17.45 -11.38 -6.15
CA ALA A 317 17.60 -11.48 -4.70
C ALA A 317 18.63 -12.55 -4.30
N MET A 318 18.60 -13.74 -4.92
CA MET A 318 19.60 -14.80 -4.71
C MET A 318 21.00 -14.34 -5.08
N LYS A 319 21.20 -13.74 -6.26
CA LYS A 319 22.48 -13.21 -6.70
C LYS A 319 23.02 -12.15 -5.74
N MET A 320 22.15 -11.29 -5.22
CA MET A 320 22.53 -10.27 -4.24
C MET A 320 22.94 -10.88 -2.90
N ALA A 321 22.22 -11.88 -2.40
CA ALA A 321 22.55 -12.60 -1.18
C ALA A 321 23.91 -13.31 -1.27
N GLU A 322 24.18 -14.00 -2.38
CA GLU A 322 25.50 -14.63 -2.64
C GLU A 322 26.64 -13.60 -2.67
N ARG A 323 26.43 -12.44 -3.27
CA ARG A 323 27.41 -11.36 -3.33
C ARG A 323 27.71 -10.79 -1.95
N LEU A 324 26.68 -10.59 -1.14
CA LEU A 324 26.83 -10.14 0.24
C LEU A 324 27.58 -11.14 1.11
N GLN A 325 27.29 -12.45 0.97
CA GLN A 325 28.05 -13.52 1.66
C GLN A 325 29.54 -13.53 1.26
N LYS A 326 29.84 -13.20 -0.01
CA LYS A 326 31.21 -13.03 -0.52
C LYS A 326 31.85 -11.69 -0.09
N GLY A 327 31.17 -10.87 0.70
CA GLY A 327 31.65 -9.55 1.14
C GLY A 327 31.67 -8.50 0.02
N ILE A 328 30.89 -8.69 -1.04
CA ILE A 328 30.84 -7.81 -2.21
C ILE A 328 29.57 -6.96 -2.14
N PHE A 329 29.74 -5.65 -1.96
CA PHE A 329 28.68 -4.65 -2.10
C PHE A 329 29.25 -3.43 -2.83
N THR A 330 28.61 -3.05 -3.95
CA THR A 330 29.10 -2.05 -4.88
C THR A 330 28.11 -0.91 -5.09
N TYR A 331 28.51 0.16 -5.80
CA TYR A 331 27.59 1.25 -6.17
C TYR A 331 26.49 0.79 -7.14
N ASN A 332 26.70 -0.28 -7.94
CA ASN A 332 25.65 -0.86 -8.74
C ASN A 332 24.56 -1.50 -7.85
N ASP A 333 24.98 -2.29 -6.84
CA ASP A 333 24.05 -2.91 -5.89
C ASP A 333 23.23 -1.85 -5.14
N PHE A 334 23.87 -0.75 -4.77
CA PHE A 334 23.20 0.38 -4.12
C PHE A 334 22.19 1.06 -5.04
N LEU A 335 22.53 1.26 -6.32
CA LEU A 335 21.62 1.81 -7.31
C LEU A 335 20.41 0.90 -7.55
N ASP A 336 20.64 -0.42 -7.61
CA ASP A 336 19.57 -1.39 -7.80
C ASP A 336 18.64 -1.45 -6.57
N GLN A 337 19.18 -1.33 -5.35
CA GLN A 337 18.36 -1.14 -4.14
C GLN A 337 17.49 0.12 -4.19
N ILE A 338 18.05 1.26 -4.62
CA ILE A 338 17.28 2.50 -4.75
C ILE A 338 16.15 2.34 -5.77
N LYS A 339 16.43 1.70 -6.91
CA LYS A 339 15.41 1.42 -7.93
C LYS A 339 14.30 0.50 -7.39
N MET A 340 14.68 -0.52 -6.62
CA MET A 340 13.74 -1.43 -5.98
C MET A 340 12.84 -0.68 -4.99
N ILE A 341 13.40 0.14 -4.11
CA ILE A 341 12.64 0.99 -3.17
C ILE A 341 11.66 1.90 -3.93
N LYS A 342 12.09 2.50 -5.06
CA LYS A 342 11.21 3.33 -5.88
C LYS A 342 10.07 2.55 -6.54
N LYS A 343 10.30 1.29 -6.92
CA LYS A 343 9.26 0.40 -7.46
C LYS A 343 8.22 0.00 -6.40
N MET A 344 8.63 -0.14 -5.13
CA MET A 344 7.74 -0.50 -4.02
C MET A 344 6.78 0.63 -3.60
N GLY A 345 6.89 1.81 -4.18
CA GLY A 345 6.06 2.97 -3.88
C GLY A 345 6.79 4.11 -3.20
N SER A 346 6.06 5.06 -2.57
CA SER A 346 6.71 6.17 -1.86
C SER A 346 7.41 5.66 -0.60
N LEU A 347 8.64 6.11 -0.36
CA LEU A 347 9.41 5.74 0.83
C LEU A 347 8.64 6.06 2.12
N LYS A 348 7.91 7.18 2.12
CA LYS A 348 7.04 7.60 3.22
C LYS A 348 5.91 6.59 3.47
N GLY A 349 5.38 5.97 2.39
CA GLY A 349 4.40 4.90 2.46
C GLY A 349 4.96 3.62 3.10
N LEU A 350 6.16 3.21 2.69
CA LEU A 350 6.81 2.00 3.20
C LEU A 350 7.21 2.13 4.68
N LEU A 351 7.80 3.26 5.05
CA LEU A 351 8.21 3.52 6.42
C LEU A 351 7.02 3.57 7.39
N GLY A 352 5.84 4.02 6.93
CA GLY A 352 4.63 4.01 7.75
C GLY A 352 4.03 2.62 8.00
N MET A 353 4.46 1.60 7.24
CA MET A 353 4.08 0.20 7.49
C MET A 353 4.91 -0.44 8.62
N ILE A 354 6.01 0.20 9.04
CA ILE A 354 6.87 -0.31 10.12
C ILE A 354 6.26 0.06 11.47
N PRO A 355 6.06 -0.91 12.39
CA PRO A 355 5.51 -0.66 13.71
C PRO A 355 6.31 0.38 14.49
N GLY A 356 5.62 1.37 15.08
CA GLY A 356 6.24 2.39 15.94
C GLY A 356 7.00 3.52 15.24
N MET A 357 7.21 3.47 13.92
CA MET A 357 7.95 4.53 13.19
C MET A 357 7.06 5.64 12.61
N GLY A 358 5.76 5.43 12.50
CA GLY A 358 4.83 6.38 11.86
C GLY A 358 4.86 7.80 12.45
N SER A 359 4.97 7.93 13.77
CA SER A 359 5.03 9.23 14.45
C SER A 359 6.41 9.90 14.40
N GLN A 360 7.50 9.13 14.30
CA GLN A 360 8.85 9.68 14.21
C GLN A 360 9.17 10.22 12.81
N LEU A 361 8.47 9.73 11.79
CA LEU A 361 8.65 10.08 10.38
C LEU A 361 8.06 11.42 9.98
N LYS A 362 7.13 11.97 10.75
CA LYS A 362 6.57 13.31 10.48
C LYS A 362 7.65 14.40 10.47
N ASN A 363 8.73 14.19 11.20
CA ASN A 363 9.85 15.11 11.32
C ASN A 363 11.01 14.82 10.34
N LEU A 364 10.96 13.68 9.62
CA LEU A 364 11.94 13.36 8.59
C LEU A 364 11.40 13.82 7.24
N ASN A 365 11.88 14.97 6.78
CA ASN A 365 11.75 15.38 5.39
C ASN A 365 12.53 14.39 4.52
N VAL A 366 11.91 13.26 4.18
CA VAL A 366 12.48 12.32 3.21
C VAL A 366 12.21 12.90 1.83
N ASP A 367 13.16 13.70 1.36
CA ASP A 367 13.11 14.37 0.08
C ASP A 367 13.35 13.34 -1.04
N GLU A 368 12.36 13.10 -1.89
CA GLU A 368 12.51 12.23 -3.07
C GLU A 368 13.61 12.75 -4.01
N ASP A 369 13.94 14.03 -3.95
CA ASP A 369 15.03 14.63 -4.72
C ASP A 369 16.41 14.15 -4.25
N GLN A 370 16.55 13.66 -3.02
CA GLN A 370 17.79 13.05 -2.55
C GLN A 370 18.11 11.74 -3.30
N PHE A 371 17.08 10.96 -3.67
CA PHE A 371 17.30 9.74 -4.47
C PHE A 371 17.72 10.06 -5.90
N LYS A 372 17.13 11.09 -6.52
CA LYS A 372 17.56 11.57 -7.84
C LYS A 372 19.01 12.02 -7.82
N TYR A 373 19.39 12.73 -6.76
CA TYR A 373 20.76 13.17 -6.56
C TYR A 373 21.75 12.00 -6.49
N ILE A 374 21.43 10.95 -5.72
CA ILE A 374 22.27 9.76 -5.61
C ILE A 374 22.42 9.04 -6.96
N GLU A 375 21.31 8.89 -7.70
CA GLU A 375 21.32 8.29 -9.04
C GLU A 375 22.20 9.08 -10.01
N VAL A 376 22.10 10.39 -10.02
CA VAL A 376 22.92 11.26 -10.88
C VAL A 376 24.40 11.18 -10.51
N ALA A 377 24.72 11.18 -9.20
CA ALA A 377 26.08 11.04 -8.71
C ALA A 377 26.70 9.69 -9.12
N ILE A 378 25.97 8.57 -8.94
CA ILE A 378 26.43 7.24 -9.34
C ILE A 378 26.52 7.12 -10.87
N SER A 379 25.60 7.71 -11.62
CA SER A 379 25.66 7.74 -13.09
C SER A 379 26.90 8.47 -13.63
N SER A 380 27.41 9.45 -12.89
CA SER A 380 28.67 10.17 -13.21
C SER A 380 29.94 9.39 -12.89
N MET A 381 29.83 8.24 -12.22
CA MET A 381 30.95 7.34 -11.97
C MET A 381 31.23 6.46 -13.21
N THR A 382 32.49 6.08 -13.42
CA THR A 382 32.86 5.10 -14.45
C THR A 382 32.36 3.71 -14.08
N LYS A 383 32.28 2.80 -15.08
CA LYS A 383 31.90 1.40 -14.83
C LYS A 383 32.79 0.71 -13.80
N GLU A 384 34.10 1.01 -13.83
CA GLU A 384 35.05 0.47 -12.84
C GLU A 384 34.84 1.02 -11.44
N GLU A 385 34.60 2.33 -11.31
CA GLU A 385 34.33 2.97 -10.04
C GLU A 385 33.06 2.45 -9.39
N ARG A 386 32.02 2.19 -10.20
CA ARG A 386 30.78 1.56 -9.70
C ARG A 386 31.00 0.14 -9.19
N LYS A 387 31.89 -0.63 -9.82
CA LYS A 387 32.23 -2.00 -9.42
C LYS A 387 33.22 -2.06 -8.27
N ASN A 388 34.13 -1.07 -8.15
CA ASN A 388 35.16 -1.04 -7.12
C ASN A 388 35.10 0.28 -6.33
N PRO A 389 34.29 0.35 -5.26
CA PRO A 389 34.13 1.54 -4.43
C PRO A 389 35.43 2.11 -3.84
N ASN A 390 36.44 1.25 -3.61
CA ASN A 390 37.71 1.66 -3.03
C ASN A 390 38.46 2.69 -3.90
N LEU A 391 38.20 2.70 -5.23
CA LEU A 391 38.80 3.68 -6.14
C LEU A 391 38.36 5.11 -5.84
N ILE A 392 37.17 5.29 -5.28
CA ILE A 392 36.59 6.62 -4.99
C ILE A 392 36.87 7.01 -3.54
N ALA A 393 36.86 6.05 -2.60
CA ALA A 393 36.89 6.28 -1.17
C ALA A 393 38.00 7.27 -0.74
N THR A 394 39.21 7.11 -1.30
CA THR A 394 40.41 7.91 -0.96
C THR A 394 40.81 8.93 -2.01
N SER A 395 40.22 8.90 -3.22
CA SER A 395 40.67 9.74 -4.33
C SER A 395 39.91 11.07 -4.43
N TYR A 396 40.58 12.15 -4.09
CA TYR A 396 40.04 13.53 -4.25
C TYR A 396 39.71 13.87 -5.69
N SER A 397 40.61 13.56 -6.64
CA SER A 397 40.42 13.89 -8.07
C SER A 397 39.19 13.20 -8.69
N ARG A 398 38.93 11.94 -8.33
CA ARG A 398 37.75 11.19 -8.78
C ARG A 398 36.47 11.79 -8.20
N LYS A 399 36.43 12.14 -6.91
CA LYS A 399 35.30 12.82 -6.29
C LYS A 399 35.01 14.17 -6.94
N MET A 400 36.04 14.96 -7.26
CA MET A 400 35.89 16.23 -7.97
C MET A 400 35.33 16.06 -9.38
N ARG A 401 35.79 15.06 -10.11
CA ARG A 401 35.25 14.75 -11.44
C ARG A 401 33.78 14.32 -11.37
N ILE A 402 33.42 13.46 -10.40
CA ILE A 402 32.03 13.06 -10.14
C ILE A 402 31.17 14.27 -9.78
N ALA A 403 31.68 15.16 -8.92
CA ALA A 403 31.01 16.40 -8.54
C ALA A 403 30.71 17.27 -9.77
N LYS A 404 31.70 17.49 -10.62
CA LYS A 404 31.53 18.24 -11.88
C LYS A 404 30.54 17.58 -12.83
N GLY A 405 30.63 16.25 -13.00
CA GLY A 405 29.75 15.47 -13.89
C GLY A 405 28.29 15.38 -13.40
N SER A 406 28.06 15.40 -12.09
CA SER A 406 26.74 15.37 -11.47
C SER A 406 26.13 16.75 -11.22
N GLY A 407 26.87 17.83 -11.45
CA GLY A 407 26.44 19.21 -11.14
C GLY A 407 26.25 19.46 -9.65
N ARG A 408 26.97 18.71 -8.77
CA ARG A 408 26.84 18.81 -7.31
C ARG A 408 28.13 19.27 -6.64
N PRO A 409 28.05 19.95 -5.48
CA PRO A 409 29.22 20.34 -4.71
C PRO A 409 30.06 19.14 -4.27
N TYR A 410 31.36 19.31 -4.18
CA TYR A 410 32.30 18.29 -3.69
C TYR A 410 31.91 17.74 -2.31
N GLN A 411 31.43 18.61 -1.41
CA GLN A 411 31.04 18.24 -0.06
C GLN A 411 29.92 17.17 -0.06
N GLU A 412 28.95 17.30 -0.96
CA GLU A 412 27.85 16.34 -1.10
C GLU A 412 28.34 14.97 -1.61
N ILE A 413 29.23 14.97 -2.62
CA ILE A 413 29.81 13.72 -3.13
C ILE A 413 30.66 13.05 -2.07
N ASN A 414 31.41 13.81 -1.29
CA ASN A 414 32.22 13.29 -0.20
C ASN A 414 31.34 12.71 0.94
N ALA A 415 30.24 13.38 1.28
CA ALA A 415 29.26 12.87 2.25
C ALA A 415 28.58 11.60 1.75
N LEU A 416 28.18 11.54 0.46
CA LEU A 416 27.62 10.34 -0.16
C LEU A 416 28.58 9.16 -0.09
N THR A 417 29.85 9.36 -0.45
CA THR A 417 30.85 8.28 -0.42
C THR A 417 31.13 7.78 1.00
N LYS A 418 31.13 8.66 2.00
CA LYS A 418 31.27 8.24 3.42
C LYS A 418 30.07 7.42 3.90
N ARG A 419 28.84 7.91 3.65
CA ARG A 419 27.61 7.18 4.00
C ARG A 419 27.53 5.82 3.31
N PHE A 420 27.93 5.75 2.04
CA PHE A 420 27.99 4.49 1.29
C PHE A 420 28.97 3.50 1.94
N GLU A 421 30.16 3.94 2.36
CA GLU A 421 31.14 3.06 3.02
C GLU A 421 30.65 2.55 4.39
N GLU A 422 29.96 3.36 5.16
CA GLU A 422 29.33 2.95 6.42
C GLU A 422 28.24 1.91 6.17
N MET A 423 27.36 2.17 5.22
CA MET A 423 26.30 1.24 4.83
C MET A 423 26.87 -0.07 4.26
N ARG A 424 27.91 0.00 3.44
CA ARG A 424 28.62 -1.16 2.89
C ARG A 424 29.15 -2.08 4.00
N LYS A 425 29.76 -1.50 5.03
CA LYS A 425 30.23 -2.26 6.20
C LYS A 425 29.10 -2.97 6.93
N GLN A 426 27.98 -2.29 7.11
CA GLN A 426 26.77 -2.86 7.75
C GLN A 426 26.19 -3.99 6.92
N MET A 427 26.03 -3.80 5.61
CA MET A 427 25.46 -4.81 4.70
C MET A 427 26.34 -6.07 4.62
N ILE A 428 27.66 -5.91 4.57
CA ILE A 428 28.60 -7.04 4.57
C ILE A 428 28.54 -7.77 5.93
N ALA A 429 28.39 -7.05 7.03
CA ALA A 429 28.25 -7.65 8.35
C ALA A 429 26.95 -8.47 8.46
N LEU A 430 25.84 -7.97 7.91
CA LEU A 430 24.55 -8.67 7.84
C LEU A 430 24.63 -9.92 6.97
N GLY A 431 25.28 -9.86 5.82
CA GLY A 431 25.46 -11.00 4.92
C GLY A 431 26.28 -12.16 5.49
N GLY A 432 27.07 -11.89 6.54
CA GLY A 432 27.86 -12.90 7.27
C GLY A 432 27.22 -13.44 8.55
N MET A 433 25.99 -13.03 8.87
CA MET A 433 25.25 -13.48 10.06
C MET A 433 24.57 -14.84 9.86
N SER A 434 24.50 -15.62 10.95
CA SER A 434 23.69 -16.84 10.99
C SER A 434 22.20 -16.49 11.18
N GLU A 435 21.30 -17.44 10.87
CA GLU A 435 19.84 -17.26 11.10
C GLU A 435 19.52 -16.90 12.56
N ASP A 436 20.24 -17.48 13.51
CA ASP A 436 20.07 -17.17 14.95
C ASP A 436 20.49 -15.72 15.30
N ASP A 437 21.54 -15.20 14.65
CA ASP A 437 22.00 -13.82 14.86
C ASP A 437 20.97 -12.83 14.24
N MET A 438 20.37 -13.16 13.09
CA MET A 438 19.33 -12.36 12.47
C MET A 438 18.05 -12.28 13.33
N GLN A 439 17.64 -13.39 13.94
CA GLN A 439 16.49 -13.39 14.85
C GLN A 439 16.76 -12.57 16.12
N ARG A 440 17.98 -12.53 16.63
CA ARG A 440 18.37 -11.69 17.77
C ARG A 440 18.31 -10.19 17.44
N VAL A 441 18.79 -9.81 16.26
CA VAL A 441 18.71 -8.42 15.77
C VAL A 441 17.27 -8.00 15.55
N ALA A 442 16.42 -8.86 14.99
CA ALA A 442 14.98 -8.62 14.79
C ALA A 442 14.21 -8.42 16.11
N ARG A 443 14.70 -8.99 17.22
CA ARG A 443 14.15 -8.81 18.58
C ARG A 443 14.70 -7.60 19.34
N GLY A 444 15.39 -6.67 18.65
CA GLY A 444 15.91 -5.44 19.24
C GLY A 444 17.32 -5.58 19.88
N GLY A 445 18.02 -6.67 19.66
CA GLY A 445 19.41 -6.84 20.03
C GLY A 445 20.35 -6.12 19.05
N GLY A 446 21.34 -5.36 19.55
CA GLY A 446 22.32 -4.68 18.71
C GLY A 446 23.11 -5.66 17.84
N ILE A 447 23.58 -5.18 16.68
CA ILE A 447 24.38 -5.96 15.71
C ILE A 447 25.67 -6.43 16.39
N PRO A 448 25.93 -7.75 16.52
CA PRO A 448 27.18 -8.22 17.13
C PRO A 448 28.37 -7.91 16.21
N MET A 449 29.24 -7.00 16.61
CA MET A 449 30.51 -6.76 15.93
C MET A 449 31.45 -7.96 16.13
N ARG A 450 31.36 -8.98 15.27
CA ARG A 450 32.41 -9.99 15.16
C ARG A 450 33.47 -9.50 14.18
N ALA A 451 34.66 -9.27 14.68
CA ALA A 451 35.84 -9.02 13.84
C ALA A 451 36.09 -10.23 12.90
N PRO A 452 36.43 -10.00 11.63
CA PRO A 452 36.66 -11.08 10.67
C PRO A 452 37.82 -11.97 11.16
N LYS A 453 37.57 -13.28 11.30
CA LYS A 453 38.61 -14.27 11.56
C LYS A 453 39.60 -14.30 10.39
N VAL A 454 40.74 -13.67 10.55
CA VAL A 454 41.88 -13.83 9.66
C VAL A 454 42.32 -15.31 9.72
N LYS A 455 42.14 -16.06 8.65
CA LYS A 455 42.72 -17.39 8.50
C LYS A 455 44.23 -17.26 8.54
N LYS A 456 44.86 -17.62 9.67
CA LYS A 456 46.31 -17.80 9.75
C LYS A 456 46.72 -18.92 8.80
N GLY A 457 47.42 -18.56 7.74
CA GLY A 457 48.04 -19.52 6.83
C GLY A 457 49.02 -20.40 7.61
N LYS A 458 48.87 -21.72 7.46
CA LYS A 458 49.84 -22.71 7.94
C LYS A 458 51.17 -22.50 7.21
N GLY A 459 52.09 -21.79 7.85
CA GLY A 459 53.49 -21.76 7.46
C GLY A 459 54.10 -23.14 7.75
N LYS A 460 54.52 -23.87 6.73
CA LYS A 460 55.37 -25.04 6.83
C LYS A 460 56.78 -24.58 7.24
N ASN A 461 57.18 -24.89 8.45
CA ASN A 461 58.56 -24.77 8.87
C ASN A 461 59.27 -26.07 8.47
N LYS A 462 60.22 -25.98 7.55
CA LYS A 462 61.27 -26.98 7.33
C LYS A 462 62.62 -26.28 7.34
N GLY A 463 63.51 -26.78 8.09
CA GLY A 463 64.95 -26.59 7.89
C GLY A 463 65.68 -26.07 9.12
N GLY A 464 66.17 -27.00 9.96
CA GLY A 464 67.23 -26.72 10.90
C GLY A 464 68.58 -26.60 10.19
N PHE A 465 69.47 -25.79 10.77
CA PHE A 465 70.89 -26.07 10.72
C PHE A 465 71.48 -25.55 11.98
N ARG A 466 72.26 -26.44 12.61
CA ARG A 466 73.23 -26.18 13.70
C ARG A 466 74.42 -25.41 13.10
N PHE A 467 74.85 -24.41 13.76
CA PHE A 467 76.25 -24.27 14.38
C PHE A 467 76.15 -23.07 15.30
#